data_fb3ac05e27a8cc988cbe19356f196282
#
_entry.id   fb3ac05e27a8cc988cbe19356f196282
#
_cell.length_a   1.000
_cell.length_b   1.000
_cell.length_c   1.000
_cell.angle_alpha   90.00
_cell.angle_beta   90.00
_cell.angle_gamma   90.00
#
_symmetry.space_group_name_H-M   'P 1'
#
loop_
_entity.id
_entity.type
_entity.pdbx_description
1 polymer ?
#
loop_
_entity_poly.entity_id
_entity_poly.type
_entity_poly.pdbx_seq_one_letter_code
_entity_poly.pdbx_strand_id
1 'polypeptide(L)'
;MQTADQAGQLAAGFSTYQKWVVGLLTFLQFTIILDFMVLSPLGAMLMPQLGITPAQFGLLVSVYAFSAGASGLLAAGFVDRFDRKRLLLVFYGGFVVGTLMCGLVRTYEFLLFARMITGLFAGVLGSTVFAITTDLFPYQLRGRVMGILQTAFAASSVVGLPLALALSNRWGWNAPFLLIVAVATLVGVAAMRYLRPIDAHLQLRLDRSPLHHFLHTVSMRRYLQGFATSALLATGGFILMPYSSAFLVNNLGIEFGRLPLVYLVTGACSIVAGPLIGRVSDAVGKFLVFCFGSVVTITMVLIYTHLGVTPLGLVILVNSLLFVGVSSRMISASALVSAIPDAADRGSYMSISSSVQQVSGGLAAILGGLIVSETHTGALQHFDVVGYVLVGTTLVTLVMMYFISRRVEGRGASPRSA
;
A
#
# COMPACT_ATOMS: atom_id res chain seq x y z
N MET A 1 22.70 35.00 -8.07
CA MET A 1 23.61 33.97 -7.54
C MET A 1 22.93 32.66 -7.14
N GLN A 2 21.75 32.69 -6.52
CA GLN A 2 20.99 31.45 -6.15
C GLN A 2 20.52 30.59 -7.33
N THR A 3 20.21 31.17 -8.51
CA THR A 3 19.73 30.45 -9.69
C THR A 3 20.82 29.66 -10.43
N ALA A 4 22.08 30.11 -10.39
CA ALA A 4 23.21 29.41 -11.03
C ALA A 4 23.66 28.19 -10.21
N ASP A 5 23.60 28.27 -8.89
CA ASP A 5 23.92 27.17 -7.98
C ASP A 5 22.85 26.07 -8.04
N GLN A 6 21.59 26.43 -8.21
CA GLN A 6 20.47 25.49 -8.41
C GLN A 6 20.56 24.77 -9.76
N ALA A 7 20.95 25.45 -10.83
CA ALA A 7 21.16 24.84 -12.14
C ALA A 7 22.35 23.85 -12.14
N GLY A 8 23.43 24.16 -11.42
CA GLY A 8 24.56 23.25 -11.22
C GLY A 8 24.21 21.99 -10.43
N GLN A 9 23.33 22.09 -9.42
CA GLN A 9 22.85 20.95 -8.63
C GLN A 9 21.91 20.04 -9.44
N LEU A 10 21.15 20.57 -10.38
CA LEU A 10 20.28 19.79 -11.28
C LEU A 10 21.09 18.95 -12.29
N ALA A 11 22.24 19.44 -12.72
CA ALA A 11 23.13 18.72 -13.64
C ALA A 11 23.98 17.65 -12.91
N ALA A 12 24.25 17.80 -11.61
CA ALA A 12 25.15 16.94 -10.84
C ALA A 12 24.51 15.64 -10.30
N GLY A 13 23.19 15.44 -10.42
CA GLY A 13 22.50 14.28 -9.85
C GLY A 13 22.49 14.26 -8.33
N PHE A 14 22.10 13.14 -7.72
CA PHE A 14 22.11 12.98 -6.25
C PHE A 14 23.54 12.99 -5.71
N SER A 15 23.76 13.72 -4.60
CA SER A 15 24.99 13.61 -3.81
C SER A 15 25.12 12.18 -3.22
N THR A 16 26.32 11.77 -2.85
CA THR A 16 26.56 10.45 -2.23
C THR A 16 25.71 10.25 -0.97
N TYR A 17 25.56 11.28 -0.14
CA TYR A 17 24.68 11.25 1.02
C TYR A 17 23.21 11.09 0.63
N GLN A 18 22.74 11.83 -0.36
CA GLN A 18 21.36 11.72 -0.84
C GLN A 18 21.04 10.34 -1.43
N LYS A 19 21.95 9.74 -2.20
CA LYS A 19 21.82 8.36 -2.70
C LYS A 19 21.67 7.37 -1.55
N TRP A 20 22.48 7.55 -0.52
CA TRP A 20 22.46 6.72 0.68
C TRP A 20 21.14 6.84 1.43
N VAL A 21 20.66 8.08 1.64
CA VAL A 21 19.35 8.33 2.29
C VAL A 21 18.21 7.72 1.48
N VAL A 22 18.19 7.88 0.16
CA VAL A 22 17.14 7.27 -0.69
C VAL A 22 17.16 5.75 -0.58
N GLY A 23 18.34 5.13 -0.64
CA GLY A 23 18.49 3.69 -0.44
C GLY A 23 17.96 3.23 0.93
N LEU A 24 18.36 3.92 2.00
CA LEU A 24 17.91 3.64 3.36
C LEU A 24 16.38 3.73 3.49
N LEU A 25 15.77 4.82 3.01
CA LEU A 25 14.33 5.01 3.05
C LEU A 25 13.59 3.97 2.20
N THR A 26 14.19 3.53 1.08
CA THR A 26 13.62 2.47 0.23
C THR A 26 13.60 1.13 0.97
N PHE A 27 14.69 0.76 1.64
CA PHE A 27 14.75 -0.46 2.45
C PHE A 27 13.79 -0.39 3.67
N LEU A 28 13.67 0.76 4.30
CA LEU A 28 12.70 0.98 5.37
C LEU A 28 11.27 0.77 4.85
N GLN A 29 10.93 1.37 3.72
CA GLN A 29 9.64 1.20 3.07
C GLN A 29 9.39 -0.27 2.67
N PHE A 30 10.42 -0.96 2.19
CA PHE A 30 10.35 -2.39 1.87
C PHE A 30 9.93 -3.23 3.07
N THR A 31 10.52 -3.00 4.25
CA THR A 31 10.17 -3.78 5.45
C THR A 31 8.74 -3.51 5.92
N ILE A 32 8.28 -2.26 5.87
CA ILE A 32 6.91 -1.88 6.25
C ILE A 32 5.89 -2.50 5.29
N ILE A 33 6.14 -2.39 3.99
CA ILE A 33 5.24 -2.93 2.95
C ILE A 33 5.20 -4.46 3.03
N LEU A 34 6.35 -5.10 3.22
CA LEU A 34 6.42 -6.56 3.34
C LEU A 34 5.68 -7.06 4.57
N ASP A 35 5.83 -6.40 5.73
CA ASP A 35 5.10 -6.74 6.95
C ASP A 35 3.58 -6.65 6.77
N PHE A 36 3.13 -5.61 6.08
CA PHE A 36 1.72 -5.43 5.76
C PHE A 36 1.21 -6.52 4.81
N MET A 37 1.96 -6.81 3.74
CA MET A 37 1.53 -7.71 2.67
C MET A 37 1.61 -9.18 3.06
N VAL A 38 2.55 -9.57 3.92
CA VAL A 38 2.87 -10.99 4.20
C VAL A 38 1.73 -11.72 4.90
N LEU A 39 0.91 -11.02 5.68
CA LEU A 39 -0.18 -11.64 6.43
C LEU A 39 -1.22 -12.30 5.51
N SER A 40 -1.59 -11.63 4.41
CA SER A 40 -2.58 -12.17 3.46
C SER A 40 -2.21 -13.54 2.89
N PRO A 41 -1.02 -13.75 2.31
CA PRO A 41 -0.61 -15.06 1.82
C PRO A 41 -0.46 -16.12 2.90
N LEU A 42 -0.21 -15.72 4.15
CA LEU A 42 -0.12 -16.64 5.29
C LEU A 42 -1.49 -17.14 5.76
N GLY A 43 -2.60 -16.57 5.30
CA GLY A 43 -3.94 -16.92 5.74
C GLY A 43 -4.26 -18.41 5.63
N ALA A 44 -3.85 -19.06 4.53
CA ALA A 44 -4.02 -20.50 4.33
C ALA A 44 -3.36 -21.38 5.41
N MET A 45 -2.25 -20.92 6.00
CA MET A 45 -1.53 -21.63 7.07
C MET A 45 -2.00 -21.17 8.46
N LEU A 46 -2.23 -19.87 8.61
CA LEU A 46 -2.47 -19.23 9.90
C LEU A 46 -3.86 -19.55 10.45
N MET A 47 -4.89 -19.57 9.59
CA MET A 47 -6.26 -19.88 10.04
C MET A 47 -6.37 -21.27 10.67
N PRO A 48 -5.91 -22.38 10.04
CA PRO A 48 -5.96 -23.69 10.66
C PRO A 48 -5.06 -23.81 11.89
N GLN A 49 -3.87 -23.20 11.89
CA GLN A 49 -2.93 -23.34 13.01
C GLN A 49 -3.37 -22.59 14.27
N LEU A 50 -4.06 -21.46 14.14
CA LEU A 50 -4.62 -20.72 15.27
C LEU A 50 -6.08 -21.09 15.58
N GLY A 51 -6.72 -21.93 14.75
CA GLY A 51 -8.14 -22.30 14.90
C GLY A 51 -9.07 -21.10 14.74
N ILE A 52 -8.76 -20.15 13.87
CA ILE A 52 -9.52 -18.91 13.68
C ILE A 52 -10.34 -18.95 12.40
N THR A 53 -11.50 -18.29 12.48
CA THR A 53 -12.43 -18.15 11.36
C THR A 53 -11.95 -17.10 10.33
N PRO A 54 -12.48 -17.12 9.09
CA PRO A 54 -12.22 -16.06 8.10
C PRO A 54 -12.54 -14.66 8.62
N ALA A 55 -13.61 -14.50 9.43
CA ALA A 55 -13.97 -13.23 10.06
C ALA A 55 -12.90 -12.75 11.05
N GLN A 56 -12.36 -13.63 11.87
CA GLN A 56 -11.26 -13.31 12.79
C GLN A 56 -9.97 -12.99 12.04
N PHE A 57 -9.69 -13.68 10.93
CA PHE A 57 -8.56 -13.37 10.08
C PHE A 57 -8.72 -11.99 9.40
N GLY A 58 -9.92 -11.66 8.92
CA GLY A 58 -10.23 -10.33 8.39
C GLY A 58 -10.00 -9.23 9.43
N LEU A 59 -10.34 -9.49 10.71
CA LEU A 59 -10.06 -8.57 11.81
C LEU A 59 -8.56 -8.37 12.05
N LEU A 60 -7.73 -9.42 11.96
CA LEU A 60 -6.26 -9.32 12.05
C LEU A 60 -5.67 -8.37 11.00
N VAL A 61 -6.15 -8.46 9.75
CA VAL A 61 -5.73 -7.56 8.67
C VAL A 61 -6.21 -6.14 8.94
N SER A 62 -7.45 -6.00 9.40
CA SER A 62 -8.13 -4.72 9.60
C SER A 62 -7.56 -3.90 10.75
N VAL A 63 -7.21 -4.54 11.86
CA VAL A 63 -6.66 -3.86 13.04
C VAL A 63 -5.37 -3.12 12.69
N TYR A 64 -4.48 -3.73 11.90
CA TYR A 64 -3.32 -3.03 11.38
C TYR A 64 -3.71 -1.82 10.53
N ALA A 65 -4.61 -2.01 9.58
CA ALA A 65 -5.03 -0.95 8.66
C ALA A 65 -5.70 0.22 9.40
N PHE A 66 -6.56 -0.05 10.38
CA PHE A 66 -7.19 0.99 11.20
C PHE A 66 -6.17 1.74 12.05
N SER A 67 -5.27 1.00 12.71
CA SER A 67 -4.22 1.60 13.52
C SER A 67 -3.28 2.47 12.68
N ALA A 68 -2.89 2.00 11.49
CA ALA A 68 -2.04 2.75 10.57
C ALA A 68 -2.76 3.98 9.99
N GLY A 69 -4.04 3.84 9.64
CA GLY A 69 -4.87 4.95 9.16
C GLY A 69 -5.05 6.03 10.22
N ALA A 70 -5.40 5.64 11.44
CA ALA A 70 -5.59 6.56 12.57
C ALA A 70 -4.28 7.28 12.95
N SER A 71 -3.19 6.51 13.11
CA SER A 71 -1.90 7.09 13.50
C SER A 71 -1.31 7.98 12.40
N GLY A 72 -1.50 7.63 11.13
CA GLY A 72 -1.10 8.45 9.99
C GLY A 72 -1.83 9.80 9.92
N LEU A 73 -3.12 9.84 10.25
CA LEU A 73 -3.88 11.08 10.39
C LEU A 73 -3.39 11.93 11.56
N LEU A 74 -3.20 11.31 12.72
CA LEU A 74 -2.70 11.99 13.91
C LEU A 74 -1.29 12.54 13.71
N ALA A 75 -0.47 11.84 12.94
CA ALA A 75 0.88 12.24 12.60
C ALA A 75 0.96 13.66 12.02
N ALA A 76 0.00 14.04 11.19
CA ALA A 76 -0.08 15.37 10.59
C ALA A 76 -0.10 16.52 11.63
N GLY A 77 -0.53 16.24 12.86
CA GLY A 77 -0.61 17.23 13.94
C GLY A 77 0.71 17.44 14.72
N PHE A 78 1.63 16.47 14.69
CA PHE A 78 2.84 16.54 15.54
C PHE A 78 4.17 16.29 14.82
N VAL A 79 4.17 15.63 13.65
CA VAL A 79 5.40 15.25 12.91
C VAL A 79 6.31 16.45 12.65
N ASP A 80 5.74 17.63 12.41
CA ASP A 80 6.48 18.85 12.11
C ASP A 80 7.13 19.53 13.34
N ARG A 81 6.86 19.01 14.55
CA ARG A 81 7.41 19.56 15.80
C ARG A 81 8.70 18.87 16.26
N PHE A 82 9.10 17.79 15.59
CA PHE A 82 10.23 16.97 16.00
C PHE A 82 11.27 16.85 14.88
N ASP A 83 12.53 16.64 15.26
CA ASP A 83 13.59 16.25 14.33
C ASP A 83 13.17 14.96 13.59
N ARG A 84 13.24 15.00 12.25
CA ARG A 84 12.78 13.88 11.39
C ARG A 84 13.54 12.58 11.67
N LYS A 85 14.84 12.66 11.95
CA LYS A 85 15.64 11.46 12.28
C LYS A 85 15.17 10.84 13.58
N ARG A 86 14.99 11.65 14.64
CA ARG A 86 14.53 11.14 15.94
C ARG A 86 13.16 10.50 15.82
N LEU A 87 12.24 11.19 15.14
CA LEU A 87 10.90 10.67 14.89
C LEU A 87 10.94 9.34 14.13
N LEU A 88 11.71 9.29 13.03
CA LEU A 88 11.88 8.07 12.24
C LEU A 88 12.37 6.92 13.11
N LEU A 89 13.42 7.12 13.91
CA LEU A 89 14.03 6.06 14.74
C LEU A 89 13.08 5.56 15.83
N VAL A 90 12.34 6.44 16.50
CA VAL A 90 11.37 6.06 17.53
C VAL A 90 10.25 5.23 16.94
N PHE A 91 9.63 5.71 15.85
CA PHE A 91 8.52 4.99 15.22
C PHE A 91 8.96 3.70 14.51
N TYR A 92 10.16 3.71 13.93
CA TYR A 92 10.71 2.50 13.32
C TYR A 92 11.12 1.46 14.37
N GLY A 93 11.65 1.89 15.50
CA GLY A 93 11.91 1.01 16.65
C GLY A 93 10.62 0.37 17.18
N GLY A 94 9.56 1.16 17.34
CA GLY A 94 8.23 0.63 17.72
C GLY A 94 7.64 -0.33 16.69
N PHE A 95 7.81 -0.06 15.39
CA PHE A 95 7.46 -0.99 14.31
C PHE A 95 8.23 -2.32 14.43
N VAL A 96 9.54 -2.29 14.64
CA VAL A 96 10.37 -3.48 14.82
C VAL A 96 9.91 -4.30 16.04
N VAL A 97 9.61 -3.64 17.17
CA VAL A 97 9.08 -4.32 18.36
C VAL A 97 7.71 -4.95 18.08
N GLY A 98 6.79 -4.25 17.43
CA GLY A 98 5.48 -4.78 17.06
C GLY A 98 5.59 -6.00 16.11
N THR A 99 6.47 -5.91 15.09
CA THR A 99 6.73 -7.03 14.17
C THR A 99 7.40 -8.20 14.89
N LEU A 100 8.30 -7.94 15.84
CA LEU A 100 8.91 -8.99 16.69
C LEU A 100 7.84 -9.70 17.53
N MET A 101 6.91 -8.95 18.11
CA MET A 101 5.77 -9.54 18.79
C MET A 101 4.98 -10.46 17.86
N CYS A 102 4.69 -10.07 16.61
CA CYS A 102 4.06 -10.95 15.63
C CYS A 102 4.85 -12.23 15.38
N GLY A 103 6.18 -12.16 15.38
CA GLY A 103 7.07 -13.32 15.20
C GLY A 103 7.17 -14.27 16.40
N LEU A 104 6.83 -13.81 17.61
CA LEU A 104 6.97 -14.60 18.84
C LEU A 104 5.66 -15.14 19.40
N VAL A 105 4.56 -14.59 18.94
CA VAL A 105 3.20 -14.88 19.43
C VAL A 105 2.72 -16.26 18.96
N ARG A 106 1.85 -16.89 19.78
CA ARG A 106 1.23 -18.20 19.49
C ARG A 106 -0.29 -18.20 19.63
N THR A 107 -0.91 -17.09 20.06
CA THR A 107 -2.36 -16.97 20.24
C THR A 107 -2.94 -15.85 19.39
N TYR A 108 -4.20 -15.97 19.04
CA TYR A 108 -4.91 -14.99 18.22
C TYR A 108 -4.95 -13.59 18.85
N GLU A 109 -5.28 -13.51 20.13
CA GLU A 109 -5.47 -12.24 20.85
C GLU A 109 -4.16 -11.45 20.91
N PHE A 110 -3.05 -12.14 21.17
CA PHE A 110 -1.73 -11.52 21.16
C PHE A 110 -1.29 -11.08 19.76
N LEU A 111 -1.62 -11.87 18.73
CA LEU A 111 -1.33 -11.49 17.35
C LEU A 111 -2.13 -10.25 16.96
N LEU A 112 -3.41 -10.18 17.37
CA LEU A 112 -4.26 -9.02 17.15
C LEU A 112 -3.66 -7.76 17.80
N PHE A 113 -3.23 -7.88 19.07
CA PHE A 113 -2.55 -6.78 19.78
C PHE A 113 -1.23 -6.38 19.12
N ALA A 114 -0.41 -7.34 18.72
CA ALA A 114 0.85 -7.09 18.01
C ALA A 114 0.62 -6.36 16.68
N ARG A 115 -0.39 -6.76 15.90
CA ARG A 115 -0.78 -6.10 14.65
C ARG A 115 -1.27 -4.67 14.87
N MET A 116 -2.01 -4.42 15.96
CA MET A 116 -2.42 -3.07 16.34
C MET A 116 -1.20 -2.17 16.62
N ILE A 117 -0.25 -2.65 17.42
CA ILE A 117 0.99 -1.93 17.72
C ILE A 117 1.79 -1.67 16.45
N THR A 118 2.01 -2.70 15.63
CA THR A 118 2.76 -2.57 14.38
C THR A 118 2.13 -1.53 13.45
N GLY A 119 0.81 -1.58 13.26
CA GLY A 119 0.06 -0.63 12.45
C GLY A 119 0.17 0.81 12.97
N LEU A 120 0.07 1.01 14.29
CA LEU A 120 0.18 2.32 14.92
C LEU A 120 1.52 2.99 14.62
N PHE A 121 2.62 2.25 14.69
CA PHE A 121 3.94 2.79 14.36
C PHE A 121 4.15 2.92 12.85
N ALA A 122 3.67 1.98 12.04
CA ALA A 122 3.82 2.00 10.58
C ALA A 122 3.11 3.20 9.92
N GLY A 123 1.94 3.60 10.43
CA GLY A 123 1.18 4.71 9.86
C GLY A 123 1.91 6.06 9.91
N VAL A 124 2.64 6.33 11.00
CA VAL A 124 3.46 7.54 11.13
C VAL A 124 4.70 7.48 10.24
N LEU A 125 5.26 6.30 10.00
CA LEU A 125 6.47 6.14 9.19
C LEU A 125 6.26 6.59 7.75
N GLY A 126 5.10 6.30 7.15
CA GLY A 126 4.79 6.73 5.78
C GLY A 126 4.85 8.26 5.62
N SER A 127 4.23 9.00 6.55
CA SER A 127 4.26 10.47 6.55
C SER A 127 5.66 11.02 6.85
N THR A 128 6.42 10.36 7.73
CA THR A 128 7.80 10.74 8.07
C THR A 128 8.75 10.57 6.89
N VAL A 129 8.65 9.47 6.13
CA VAL A 129 9.42 9.24 4.90
C VAL A 129 9.12 10.32 3.86
N PHE A 130 7.85 10.69 3.70
CA PHE A 130 7.46 11.77 2.81
C PHE A 130 8.04 13.11 3.26
N ALA A 131 7.96 13.43 4.56
CA ALA A 131 8.52 14.65 5.12
C ALA A 131 10.04 14.74 4.93
N ILE A 132 10.79 13.67 5.21
CA ILE A 132 12.25 13.60 4.96
C ILE A 132 12.56 13.87 3.47
N THR A 133 11.77 13.31 2.57
CA THR A 133 11.94 13.52 1.13
C THR A 133 11.72 14.98 0.74
N THR A 134 10.73 15.64 1.34
CA THR A 134 10.48 17.07 1.06
C THR A 134 11.52 18.01 1.68
N ASP A 135 12.09 17.64 2.81
CA ASP A 135 13.09 18.46 3.52
C ASP A 135 14.49 18.34 2.92
N LEU A 136 14.89 17.15 2.44
CA LEU A 136 16.24 16.88 1.91
C LEU A 136 16.39 17.05 0.40
N PHE A 137 15.28 17.06 -0.36
CA PHE A 137 15.35 17.09 -1.82
C PHE A 137 14.60 18.30 -2.39
N PRO A 138 15.23 19.05 -3.32
CA PRO A 138 14.58 20.13 -4.02
C PRO A 138 13.39 19.62 -4.84
N TYR A 139 12.41 20.48 -5.07
CA TYR A 139 11.13 20.13 -5.69
C TYR A 139 11.27 19.31 -6.98
N GLN A 140 12.25 19.64 -7.81
CA GLN A 140 12.52 19.00 -9.11
C GLN A 140 12.96 17.54 -8.99
N LEU A 141 13.60 17.14 -7.88
CA LEU A 141 14.09 15.79 -7.64
C LEU A 141 13.10 14.91 -6.84
N ARG A 142 12.09 15.51 -6.19
CA ARG A 142 11.14 14.77 -5.33
C ARG A 142 10.41 13.67 -6.09
N GLY A 143 9.98 13.93 -7.32
CA GLY A 143 9.31 12.92 -8.15
C GLY A 143 10.20 11.70 -8.42
N ARG A 144 11.49 11.92 -8.69
CA ARG A 144 12.48 10.84 -8.90
C ARG A 144 12.71 10.04 -7.61
N VAL A 145 12.82 10.71 -6.47
CA VAL A 145 12.97 10.05 -5.16
C VAL A 145 11.75 9.20 -4.85
N MET A 146 10.54 9.75 -5.01
CA MET A 146 9.29 9.01 -4.79
C MET A 146 9.16 7.81 -5.71
N GLY A 147 9.58 7.92 -6.98
CA GLY A 147 9.63 6.79 -7.91
C GLY A 147 10.56 5.67 -7.41
N ILE A 148 11.73 6.01 -6.85
CA ILE A 148 12.64 5.02 -6.27
C ILE A 148 12.02 4.39 -5.01
N LEU A 149 11.41 5.18 -4.12
CA LEU A 149 10.72 4.65 -2.93
C LEU A 149 9.61 3.66 -3.29
N GLN A 150 8.88 3.90 -4.38
CA GLN A 150 7.83 2.99 -4.85
C GLN A 150 8.38 1.65 -5.37
N THR A 151 9.68 1.54 -5.71
CA THR A 151 10.28 0.24 -6.05
C THR A 151 10.29 -0.72 -4.86
N ALA A 152 10.18 -0.22 -3.63
CA ALA A 152 10.02 -1.03 -2.42
C ALA A 152 8.77 -1.91 -2.49
N PHE A 153 7.64 -1.40 -3.02
CA PHE A 153 6.43 -2.20 -3.20
C PHE A 153 6.64 -3.36 -4.19
N ALA A 154 7.29 -3.07 -5.32
CA ALA A 154 7.61 -4.07 -6.32
C ALA A 154 8.57 -5.14 -5.77
N ALA A 155 9.62 -4.71 -5.05
CA ALA A 155 10.57 -5.62 -4.40
C ALA A 155 9.89 -6.49 -3.33
N SER A 156 8.99 -5.93 -2.53
CA SER A 156 8.21 -6.69 -1.54
C SER A 156 7.34 -7.75 -2.22
N SER A 157 6.70 -7.42 -3.33
CA SER A 157 5.82 -8.35 -4.04
C SER A 157 6.59 -9.50 -4.72
N VAL A 158 7.74 -9.19 -5.37
CA VAL A 158 8.47 -10.16 -6.22
C VAL A 158 9.50 -10.97 -5.45
N VAL A 159 10.17 -10.36 -4.49
CA VAL A 159 11.22 -11.02 -3.69
C VAL A 159 10.73 -11.29 -2.27
N GLY A 160 10.12 -10.28 -1.65
CA GLY A 160 9.72 -10.35 -0.25
C GLY A 160 8.67 -11.43 0.02
N LEU A 161 7.55 -11.42 -0.68
CA LEU A 161 6.47 -12.39 -0.46
C LEU A 161 6.88 -13.84 -0.78
N PRO A 162 7.51 -14.16 -1.92
CA PRO A 162 7.95 -15.53 -2.19
C PRO A 162 8.95 -16.02 -1.17
N LEU A 163 9.91 -15.18 -0.77
CA LEU A 163 10.89 -15.54 0.29
C LEU A 163 10.19 -15.78 1.63
N ALA A 164 9.28 -14.90 2.02
CA ALA A 164 8.49 -15.04 3.24
C ALA A 164 7.70 -16.36 3.26
N LEU A 165 7.02 -16.70 2.16
CA LEU A 165 6.27 -17.94 2.03
C LEU A 165 7.20 -19.17 2.00
N ALA A 166 8.36 -19.09 1.36
CA ALA A 166 9.35 -20.18 1.38
C ALA A 166 9.89 -20.43 2.81
N LEU A 167 10.09 -19.35 3.58
CA LEU A 167 10.47 -19.48 4.99
C LEU A 167 9.34 -20.08 5.83
N SER A 168 8.10 -19.62 5.63
CA SER A 168 6.96 -20.14 6.38
C SER A 168 6.72 -21.63 6.13
N ASN A 169 6.99 -22.11 4.91
CA ASN A 169 6.93 -23.54 4.57
C ASN A 169 7.90 -24.40 5.39
N ARG A 170 9.07 -23.85 5.78
CA ARG A 170 10.11 -24.58 6.50
C ARG A 170 10.05 -24.42 8.01
N TRP A 171 9.73 -23.21 8.48
CA TRP A 171 9.87 -22.81 9.88
C TRP A 171 8.57 -22.29 10.52
N GLY A 172 7.46 -22.38 9.79
CA GLY A 172 6.15 -21.93 10.27
C GLY A 172 5.86 -20.46 9.97
N TRP A 173 4.60 -20.08 10.19
CA TRP A 173 4.06 -18.76 9.83
C TRP A 173 4.74 -17.59 10.56
N ASN A 174 5.42 -17.83 11.66
CA ASN A 174 6.15 -16.80 12.42
C ASN A 174 7.46 -16.37 11.73
N ALA A 175 8.10 -17.27 10.98
CA ALA A 175 9.42 -17.05 10.40
C ALA A 175 9.54 -15.81 9.51
N PRO A 176 8.56 -15.47 8.66
CA PRO A 176 8.60 -14.23 7.88
C PRO A 176 8.71 -12.96 8.73
N PHE A 177 7.98 -12.89 9.86
CA PHE A 177 8.07 -11.74 10.76
C PHE A 177 9.45 -11.59 11.38
N LEU A 178 10.07 -12.71 11.77
CA LEU A 178 11.45 -12.71 12.31
C LEU A 178 12.47 -12.27 11.24
N LEU A 179 12.30 -12.67 9.99
CA LEU A 179 13.12 -12.17 8.88
C LEU A 179 12.97 -10.66 8.72
N ILE A 180 11.73 -10.16 8.73
CA ILE A 180 11.45 -8.71 8.63
C ILE A 180 12.13 -7.97 9.79
N VAL A 181 12.05 -8.49 11.02
CA VAL A 181 12.72 -7.93 12.19
C VAL A 181 14.23 -7.86 11.99
N ALA A 182 14.85 -8.94 11.51
CA ALA A 182 16.30 -8.96 11.27
C ALA A 182 16.71 -7.88 10.25
N VAL A 183 16.03 -7.81 9.12
CA VAL A 183 16.29 -6.79 8.08
C VAL A 183 15.99 -5.39 8.61
N ALA A 184 14.86 -5.19 9.28
CA ALA A 184 14.46 -3.89 9.82
C ALA A 184 15.41 -3.40 10.91
N THR A 185 15.93 -4.29 11.75
CA THR A 185 16.95 -3.95 12.75
C THR A 185 18.23 -3.47 12.08
N LEU A 186 18.72 -4.15 11.04
CA LEU A 186 19.89 -3.71 10.29
C LEU A 186 19.68 -2.34 9.66
N VAL A 187 18.51 -2.12 9.05
CA VAL A 187 18.14 -0.82 8.45
C VAL A 187 18.03 0.26 9.53
N GLY A 188 17.45 -0.05 10.69
CA GLY A 188 17.35 0.87 11.84
C GLY A 188 18.70 1.28 12.41
N VAL A 189 19.61 0.31 12.58
CA VAL A 189 21.01 0.57 13.01
C VAL A 189 21.73 1.43 11.97
N ALA A 190 21.57 1.15 10.69
CA ALA A 190 22.13 1.96 9.62
C ALA A 190 21.55 3.39 9.63
N ALA A 191 20.24 3.56 9.84
CA ALA A 191 19.61 4.85 9.98
C ALA A 191 20.16 5.64 11.20
N MET A 192 20.31 4.95 12.33
CA MET A 192 20.87 5.57 13.54
C MET A 192 22.28 6.10 13.31
N ARG A 193 23.12 5.32 12.62
CA ARG A 193 24.56 5.63 12.45
C ARG A 193 24.83 6.66 11.34
N TYR A 194 24.09 6.59 10.24
CA TYR A 194 24.44 7.34 9.03
C TYR A 194 23.47 8.47 8.68
N LEU A 195 22.21 8.44 9.15
CA LEU A 195 21.29 9.55 8.92
C LEU A 195 21.68 10.73 9.80
N ARG A 196 21.84 11.92 9.20
CA ARG A 196 22.11 13.16 9.93
C ARG A 196 20.82 13.70 10.54
N PRO A 197 20.86 14.51 11.63
CA PRO A 197 19.69 15.24 12.10
C PRO A 197 19.05 16.06 10.98
N ILE A 198 17.71 16.11 10.94
CA ILE A 198 16.93 16.82 9.93
C ILE A 198 15.95 17.71 10.70
N ASP A 199 16.41 18.88 11.08
CA ASP A 199 15.73 19.83 11.97
C ASP A 199 15.59 21.24 11.39
N ALA A 200 16.06 21.47 10.15
CA ALA A 200 16.00 22.77 9.49
C ALA A 200 14.58 23.35 9.41
N HIS A 201 13.56 22.50 9.29
CA HIS A 201 12.15 22.89 9.26
C HIS A 201 11.67 23.46 10.61
N LEU A 202 12.30 23.12 11.74
CA LEU A 202 11.93 23.61 13.08
C LEU A 202 12.17 25.11 13.24
N GLN A 203 13.04 25.68 12.41
CA GLN A 203 13.34 27.12 12.41
C GLN A 203 12.29 27.94 11.62
N LEU A 204 11.47 27.26 10.79
CA LEU A 204 10.42 27.90 10.04
C LEU A 204 9.18 28.05 10.93
N ARG A 205 8.78 29.29 11.23
CA ARG A 205 7.51 29.54 11.95
C ARG A 205 6.33 29.10 11.08
N LEU A 206 5.62 28.08 11.50
CA LEU A 206 4.35 27.66 10.89
C LEU A 206 3.25 28.57 11.43
N ASP A 207 2.85 29.58 10.65
CA ASP A 207 1.79 30.55 11.01
C ASP A 207 0.35 29.92 10.93
N ARG A 208 0.22 28.67 10.51
CA ARG A 208 -1.09 28.02 10.39
C ARG A 208 -1.21 26.79 11.27
N SER A 209 -2.32 26.69 12.03
CA SER A 209 -2.65 25.47 12.78
C SER A 209 -2.84 24.30 11.80
N PRO A 210 -2.06 23.21 11.92
CA PRO A 210 -2.20 22.03 11.05
C PRO A 210 -3.61 21.45 11.08
N LEU A 211 -4.28 21.53 12.24
CA LEU A 211 -5.65 21.05 12.42
C LEU A 211 -6.67 21.85 11.60
N HIS A 212 -6.50 23.16 11.51
CA HIS A 212 -7.40 24.01 10.72
C HIS A 212 -7.26 23.70 9.22
N HIS A 213 -6.03 23.47 8.74
CA HIS A 213 -5.78 23.09 7.34
C HIS A 213 -6.35 21.71 7.01
N PHE A 214 -6.21 20.75 7.94
CA PHE A 214 -6.82 19.42 7.85
C PHE A 214 -8.35 19.51 7.75
N LEU A 215 -9.00 20.20 8.68
CA LEU A 215 -10.46 20.37 8.68
C LEU A 215 -10.95 21.05 7.41
N HIS A 216 -10.24 22.07 6.93
CA HIS A 216 -10.54 22.74 5.68
C HIS A 216 -10.48 21.76 4.49
N THR A 217 -9.43 20.96 4.40
CA THR A 217 -9.24 19.97 3.31
C THR A 217 -10.32 18.90 3.33
N VAL A 218 -10.70 18.39 4.50
CA VAL A 218 -11.78 17.38 4.63
C VAL A 218 -13.14 17.96 4.29
N SER A 219 -13.39 19.24 4.60
CA SER A 219 -14.70 19.88 4.38
C SER A 219 -14.92 20.28 2.91
N MET A 220 -13.89 20.29 2.06
CA MET A 220 -14.06 20.69 0.66
C MET A 220 -14.82 19.62 -0.15
N ARG A 221 -16.03 19.96 -0.59
CA ARG A 221 -16.92 19.06 -1.36
C ARG A 221 -16.25 18.44 -2.60
N ARG A 222 -15.33 19.17 -3.25
CA ARG A 222 -14.57 18.68 -4.41
C ARG A 222 -13.57 17.56 -4.04
N TYR A 223 -13.03 17.58 -2.82
CA TYR A 223 -12.07 16.57 -2.33
C TYR A 223 -12.79 15.31 -1.83
N LEU A 224 -14.02 15.45 -1.31
CA LEU A 224 -14.83 14.32 -0.87
C LEU A 224 -15.04 13.28 -1.97
N GLN A 225 -15.25 13.71 -3.22
CA GLN A 225 -15.37 12.78 -4.34
C GLN A 225 -14.07 11.98 -4.56
N GLY A 226 -12.91 12.65 -4.46
CA GLY A 226 -11.61 11.97 -4.55
C GLY A 226 -11.38 10.98 -3.40
N PHE A 227 -11.73 11.36 -2.16
CA PHE A 227 -11.64 10.47 -0.99
C PHE A 227 -12.57 9.27 -1.13
N ALA A 228 -13.82 9.46 -1.54
CA ALA A 228 -14.77 8.38 -1.77
C ALA A 228 -14.30 7.43 -2.88
N THR A 229 -13.72 7.96 -3.96
CA THR A 229 -13.14 7.13 -5.02
C THR A 229 -11.95 6.33 -4.52
N SER A 230 -11.06 6.93 -3.73
CA SER A 230 -9.91 6.25 -3.12
C SER A 230 -10.36 5.16 -2.14
N ALA A 231 -11.41 5.42 -1.36
CA ALA A 231 -12.04 4.45 -0.46
C ALA A 231 -12.56 3.22 -1.21
N LEU A 232 -13.34 3.44 -2.27
CA LEU A 232 -13.92 2.35 -3.06
C LEU A 232 -12.86 1.55 -3.84
N LEU A 233 -11.79 2.20 -4.32
CA LEU A 233 -10.67 1.52 -4.94
C LEU A 233 -9.97 0.58 -3.94
N ALA A 234 -9.74 1.04 -2.72
CA ALA A 234 -9.16 0.23 -1.66
C ALA A 234 -10.08 -0.93 -1.27
N THR A 235 -11.38 -0.67 -1.11
CA THR A 235 -12.40 -1.70 -0.80
C THR A 235 -12.34 -2.84 -1.81
N GLY A 236 -12.29 -2.54 -3.12
CA GLY A 236 -12.23 -3.56 -4.16
C GLY A 236 -11.00 -4.48 -4.05
N GLY A 237 -9.83 -3.97 -3.69
CA GLY A 237 -8.62 -4.78 -3.51
C GLY A 237 -8.63 -5.59 -2.21
N PHE A 238 -8.94 -4.93 -1.10
CA PHE A 238 -8.79 -5.50 0.24
C PHE A 238 -9.91 -6.47 0.64
N ILE A 239 -11.04 -6.50 -0.07
CA ILE A 239 -12.10 -7.47 0.22
C ILE A 239 -11.71 -8.90 -0.21
N LEU A 240 -10.93 -9.05 -1.28
CA LEU A 240 -10.54 -10.34 -1.85
C LEU A 240 -9.15 -10.80 -1.40
N MET A 241 -8.19 -9.86 -1.31
CA MET A 241 -6.77 -10.16 -1.10
C MET A 241 -6.49 -11.02 0.15
N PRO A 242 -7.08 -10.77 1.33
CA PRO A 242 -6.77 -11.55 2.53
C PRO A 242 -7.08 -13.05 2.41
N TYR A 243 -8.11 -13.38 1.66
CA TYR A 243 -8.63 -14.75 1.54
C TYR A 243 -8.11 -15.51 0.32
N SER A 244 -7.39 -14.82 -0.58
CA SER A 244 -6.92 -15.39 -1.84
C SER A 244 -6.02 -16.61 -1.66
N SER A 245 -5.11 -16.61 -0.65
CA SER A 245 -4.22 -17.74 -0.41
C SER A 245 -4.97 -18.97 0.08
N ALA A 246 -5.92 -18.79 1.00
CA ALA A 246 -6.76 -19.88 1.48
C ALA A 246 -7.64 -20.44 0.36
N PHE A 247 -8.17 -19.59 -0.52
CA PHE A 247 -8.91 -19.99 -1.71
C PHE A 247 -8.03 -20.79 -2.68
N LEU A 248 -6.80 -20.34 -2.94
CA LEU A 248 -5.85 -21.05 -3.80
C LEU A 248 -5.54 -22.45 -3.28
N VAL A 249 -5.34 -22.58 -1.96
CA VAL A 249 -4.97 -23.86 -1.35
C VAL A 249 -6.19 -24.76 -1.20
N ASN A 250 -7.25 -24.26 -0.59
CA ASN A 250 -8.35 -25.11 -0.12
C ASN A 250 -9.41 -25.37 -1.20
N ASN A 251 -9.61 -24.44 -2.15
CA ASN A 251 -10.62 -24.58 -3.20
C ASN A 251 -10.02 -25.01 -4.55
N LEU A 252 -8.85 -24.46 -4.91
CA LEU A 252 -8.22 -24.76 -6.19
C LEU A 252 -7.24 -25.95 -6.12
N GLY A 253 -6.92 -26.45 -4.91
CA GLY A 253 -6.03 -27.58 -4.71
C GLY A 253 -4.53 -27.28 -4.94
N ILE A 254 -4.14 -26.01 -4.88
CA ILE A 254 -2.73 -25.61 -5.02
C ILE A 254 -2.01 -25.91 -3.70
N GLU A 255 -0.98 -26.74 -3.73
CA GLU A 255 -0.14 -26.98 -2.55
C GLU A 255 0.43 -25.66 -2.00
N PHE A 256 0.39 -25.49 -0.69
CA PHE A 256 0.94 -24.31 -0.03
C PHE A 256 2.38 -24.04 -0.43
N GLY A 257 3.18 -25.11 -0.62
CA GLY A 257 4.57 -25.05 -1.10
C GLY A 257 4.75 -24.42 -2.49
N ARG A 258 3.68 -24.35 -3.30
CA ARG A 258 3.71 -23.73 -4.64
C ARG A 258 3.25 -22.27 -4.66
N LEU A 259 2.69 -21.76 -3.56
CA LEU A 259 2.29 -20.35 -3.44
C LEU A 259 3.44 -19.37 -3.72
N PRO A 260 4.70 -19.61 -3.24
CA PRO A 260 5.81 -18.72 -3.60
C PRO A 260 5.97 -18.52 -5.11
N LEU A 261 5.77 -19.58 -5.91
CA LEU A 261 5.86 -19.49 -7.37
C LEU A 261 4.72 -18.65 -7.96
N VAL A 262 3.49 -18.81 -7.45
CA VAL A 262 2.33 -18.01 -7.89
C VAL A 262 2.61 -16.51 -7.68
N TYR A 263 3.04 -16.14 -6.46
CA TYR A 263 3.33 -14.74 -6.12
C TYR A 263 4.56 -14.20 -6.86
N LEU A 264 5.60 -15.02 -7.06
CA LEU A 264 6.79 -14.64 -7.82
C LEU A 264 6.44 -14.26 -9.26
N VAL A 265 5.72 -15.14 -9.96
CA VAL A 265 5.36 -14.91 -11.38
C VAL A 265 4.39 -13.73 -11.50
N THR A 266 3.36 -13.67 -10.66
CA THR A 266 2.40 -12.56 -10.63
C THR A 266 3.10 -11.22 -10.33
N GLY A 267 4.00 -11.21 -9.37
CA GLY A 267 4.80 -10.03 -9.01
C GLY A 267 5.73 -9.60 -10.17
N ALA A 268 6.43 -10.53 -10.79
CA ALA A 268 7.29 -10.26 -11.96
C ALA A 268 6.49 -9.67 -13.12
N CYS A 269 5.32 -10.22 -13.42
CA CYS A 269 4.39 -9.66 -14.41
C CYS A 269 4.01 -8.21 -14.05
N SER A 270 3.76 -7.92 -12.79
CA SER A 270 3.38 -6.57 -12.31
C SER A 270 4.52 -5.57 -12.47
N ILE A 271 5.78 -5.97 -12.22
CA ILE A 271 6.96 -5.10 -12.44
C ILE A 271 7.08 -4.70 -13.90
N VAL A 272 6.91 -5.66 -14.82
CA VAL A 272 6.99 -5.40 -16.27
C VAL A 272 5.80 -4.58 -16.74
N ALA A 273 4.60 -4.92 -16.29
CA ALA A 273 3.36 -4.26 -16.68
C ALA A 273 3.28 -2.81 -16.18
N GLY A 274 3.76 -2.51 -14.96
CA GLY A 274 3.64 -1.18 -14.35
C GLY A 274 4.17 -0.04 -15.22
N PRO A 275 5.44 -0.04 -15.66
CA PRO A 275 5.99 0.98 -16.54
C PRO A 275 5.32 1.05 -17.91
N LEU A 276 4.88 -0.10 -18.46
CA LEU A 276 4.15 -0.15 -19.73
C LEU A 276 2.78 0.51 -19.60
N ILE A 277 2.04 0.17 -18.54
CA ILE A 277 0.74 0.77 -18.21
C ILE A 277 0.90 2.28 -18.04
N GLY A 278 1.93 2.74 -17.33
CA GLY A 278 2.21 4.16 -17.15
C GLY A 278 2.40 4.89 -18.49
N ARG A 279 3.25 4.36 -19.37
CA ARG A 279 3.49 4.93 -20.70
C ARG A 279 2.23 4.94 -21.57
N VAL A 280 1.50 3.83 -21.58
CA VAL A 280 0.22 3.74 -22.32
C VAL A 280 -0.80 4.73 -21.76
N SER A 281 -0.89 4.86 -20.44
CA SER A 281 -1.77 5.81 -19.76
C SER A 281 -1.45 7.27 -20.11
N ASP A 282 -0.19 7.59 -20.29
CA ASP A 282 0.23 8.93 -20.72
C ASP A 282 -0.05 9.19 -22.21
N ALA A 283 0.02 8.16 -23.06
CA ALA A 283 -0.18 8.27 -24.50
C ALA A 283 -1.68 8.28 -24.90
N VAL A 284 -2.50 7.38 -24.34
CA VAL A 284 -3.91 7.21 -24.75
C VAL A 284 -4.91 7.84 -23.80
N GLY A 285 -4.45 8.33 -22.65
CA GLY A 285 -5.29 8.96 -21.64
C GLY A 285 -5.55 8.04 -20.42
N LYS A 286 -5.53 8.67 -19.24
CA LYS A 286 -5.61 7.97 -17.95
C LYS A 286 -6.96 7.26 -17.74
N PHE A 287 -8.05 7.90 -18.15
CA PHE A 287 -9.38 7.33 -18.00
C PHE A 287 -9.58 6.09 -18.88
N LEU A 288 -9.07 6.09 -20.12
CA LEU A 288 -9.21 4.94 -21.02
C LEU A 288 -8.48 3.70 -20.48
N VAL A 289 -7.27 3.89 -19.94
CA VAL A 289 -6.52 2.80 -19.31
C VAL A 289 -7.19 2.32 -18.02
N PHE A 290 -7.83 3.21 -17.27
CA PHE A 290 -8.68 2.84 -16.13
C PHE A 290 -9.87 1.98 -16.55
N CYS A 291 -10.55 2.32 -17.64
CA CYS A 291 -11.66 1.53 -18.20
C CYS A 291 -11.18 0.14 -18.63
N PHE A 292 -10.10 0.07 -19.40
CA PHE A 292 -9.48 -1.20 -19.81
C PHE A 292 -9.14 -2.08 -18.60
N GLY A 293 -8.42 -1.51 -17.61
CA GLY A 293 -8.08 -2.22 -16.38
C GLY A 293 -9.32 -2.68 -15.61
N SER A 294 -10.41 -1.92 -15.64
CA SER A 294 -11.68 -2.29 -14.99
C SER A 294 -12.34 -3.47 -15.68
N VAL A 295 -12.38 -3.49 -17.01
CA VAL A 295 -12.92 -4.63 -17.79
C VAL A 295 -12.10 -5.89 -17.49
N VAL A 296 -10.77 -5.80 -17.56
CA VAL A 296 -9.89 -6.95 -17.26
C VAL A 296 -10.10 -7.42 -15.81
N THR A 297 -10.17 -6.49 -14.84
CA THR A 297 -10.41 -6.85 -13.44
C THR A 297 -11.74 -7.56 -13.25
N ILE A 298 -12.84 -7.03 -13.79
CA ILE A 298 -14.18 -7.64 -13.70
C ILE A 298 -14.16 -9.06 -14.29
N THR A 299 -13.65 -9.21 -15.52
CA THR A 299 -13.60 -10.50 -16.19
C THR A 299 -12.76 -11.51 -15.40
N MET A 300 -11.57 -11.12 -14.97
CA MET A 300 -10.67 -12.03 -14.25
C MET A 300 -11.17 -12.36 -12.84
N VAL A 301 -11.79 -11.43 -12.13
CA VAL A 301 -12.39 -11.71 -10.81
C VAL A 301 -13.55 -12.69 -10.93
N LEU A 302 -14.44 -12.50 -11.90
CA LEU A 302 -15.54 -13.45 -12.13
C LEU A 302 -15.02 -14.83 -12.48
N ILE A 303 -14.00 -14.94 -13.32
CA ILE A 303 -13.37 -16.23 -13.61
C ILE A 303 -12.73 -16.78 -12.33
N TYR A 304 -11.87 -16.01 -11.65
CA TYR A 304 -11.09 -16.45 -10.50
C TYR A 304 -11.95 -16.99 -9.36
N THR A 305 -13.03 -16.29 -9.01
CA THR A 305 -13.89 -16.66 -7.87
C THR A 305 -14.81 -17.86 -8.14
N HIS A 306 -14.94 -18.27 -9.41
CA HIS A 306 -15.71 -19.46 -9.82
C HIS A 306 -14.83 -20.65 -10.23
N LEU A 307 -13.48 -20.52 -10.11
CA LEU A 307 -12.59 -21.65 -10.37
C LEU A 307 -12.80 -22.75 -9.33
N GLY A 308 -12.86 -23.99 -9.80
CA GLY A 308 -12.69 -25.18 -8.98
C GLY A 308 -11.24 -25.67 -8.99
N VAL A 309 -10.99 -26.95 -8.76
CA VAL A 309 -9.65 -27.55 -8.84
C VAL A 309 -9.07 -27.29 -10.24
N THR A 310 -7.96 -26.54 -10.27
CA THR A 310 -7.42 -25.95 -11.52
C THR A 310 -5.90 -26.14 -11.59
N PRO A 311 -5.35 -26.50 -12.78
CA PRO A 311 -3.92 -26.63 -12.96
C PRO A 311 -3.18 -25.32 -12.65
N LEU A 312 -2.00 -25.42 -11.98
CA LEU A 312 -1.19 -24.30 -11.52
C LEU A 312 -0.92 -23.25 -12.59
N GLY A 313 -0.63 -23.67 -13.84
CA GLY A 313 -0.34 -22.73 -14.94
C GLY A 313 -1.51 -21.81 -15.26
N LEU A 314 -2.75 -22.34 -15.25
CA LEU A 314 -3.95 -21.54 -15.48
C LEU A 314 -4.24 -20.60 -14.30
N VAL A 315 -4.03 -21.08 -13.07
CA VAL A 315 -4.14 -20.24 -11.87
C VAL A 315 -3.17 -19.05 -11.93
N ILE A 316 -1.91 -19.30 -12.29
CA ILE A 316 -0.90 -18.24 -12.44
C ILE A 316 -1.32 -17.25 -13.54
N LEU A 317 -1.82 -17.73 -14.67
CA LEU A 317 -2.28 -16.87 -15.77
C LEU A 317 -3.41 -15.94 -15.32
N VAL A 318 -4.48 -16.52 -14.74
CA VAL A 318 -5.65 -15.75 -14.28
C VAL A 318 -5.25 -14.74 -13.20
N ASN A 319 -4.44 -15.17 -12.25
CA ASN A 319 -3.96 -14.29 -11.16
C ASN A 319 -3.07 -13.14 -11.70
N SER A 320 -2.19 -13.45 -12.66
CA SER A 320 -1.33 -12.42 -13.29
C SER A 320 -2.15 -11.40 -14.07
N LEU A 321 -3.13 -11.83 -14.85
CA LEU A 321 -4.03 -10.94 -15.58
C LEU A 321 -4.88 -10.08 -14.63
N LEU A 322 -5.38 -10.68 -13.54
CA LEU A 322 -6.10 -9.95 -12.50
C LEU A 322 -5.23 -8.82 -11.91
N PHE A 323 -3.98 -9.12 -11.56
CA PHE A 323 -3.04 -8.12 -11.03
C PHE A 323 -2.68 -7.04 -12.03
N VAL A 324 -2.54 -7.36 -13.32
CA VAL A 324 -2.36 -6.37 -14.40
C VAL A 324 -3.57 -5.45 -14.50
N GLY A 325 -4.78 -5.99 -14.44
CA GLY A 325 -6.02 -5.21 -14.41
C GLY A 325 -6.09 -4.27 -13.21
N VAL A 326 -5.84 -4.78 -12.00
CA VAL A 326 -5.80 -4.00 -10.77
C VAL A 326 -4.71 -2.91 -10.82
N SER A 327 -3.50 -3.24 -11.30
CA SER A 327 -2.40 -2.28 -11.45
C SER A 327 -2.75 -1.16 -12.44
N SER A 328 -3.41 -1.48 -13.56
CA SER A 328 -3.87 -0.50 -14.55
C SER A 328 -4.86 0.50 -13.93
N ARG A 329 -5.79 0.01 -13.11
CA ARG A 329 -6.72 0.85 -12.36
C ARG A 329 -6.00 1.73 -11.35
N MET A 330 -5.12 1.14 -10.53
CA MET A 330 -4.42 1.86 -9.46
C MET A 330 -3.51 2.97 -10.00
N ILE A 331 -2.72 2.69 -11.03
CA ILE A 331 -1.80 3.67 -11.64
C ILE A 331 -2.60 4.83 -12.24
N SER A 332 -3.61 4.53 -13.06
CA SER A 332 -4.43 5.54 -13.71
C SER A 332 -5.26 6.37 -12.71
N ALA A 333 -5.85 5.70 -11.70
CA ALA A 333 -6.61 6.38 -10.64
C ALA A 333 -5.72 7.28 -9.80
N SER A 334 -4.54 6.80 -9.37
CA SER A 334 -3.60 7.61 -8.58
C SER A 334 -3.20 8.88 -9.32
N ALA A 335 -2.96 8.81 -10.64
CA ALA A 335 -2.64 9.96 -11.47
C ALA A 335 -3.80 10.97 -11.54
N LEU A 336 -5.05 10.51 -11.72
CA LEU A 336 -6.22 11.39 -11.78
C LEU A 336 -6.58 11.98 -10.41
N VAL A 337 -6.54 11.17 -9.36
CA VAL A 337 -6.88 11.61 -7.99
C VAL A 337 -5.84 12.63 -7.48
N SER A 338 -4.55 12.45 -7.80
CA SER A 338 -3.49 13.39 -7.43
C SER A 338 -3.58 14.75 -8.13
N ALA A 339 -4.36 14.84 -9.21
CA ALA A 339 -4.62 16.09 -9.95
C ALA A 339 -5.82 16.88 -9.41
N ILE A 340 -6.61 16.32 -8.48
CA ILE A 340 -7.79 16.98 -7.90
C ILE A 340 -7.41 18.18 -7.02
N PRO A 341 -6.44 18.07 -6.07
CA PRO A 341 -6.13 19.14 -5.14
C PRO A 341 -5.35 20.26 -5.80
N ASP A 342 -5.54 21.47 -5.29
CA ASP A 342 -4.70 22.60 -5.61
C ASP A 342 -3.29 22.39 -5.04
N ALA A 343 -2.29 23.09 -5.57
CA ALA A 343 -0.88 22.88 -5.18
C ALA A 343 -0.65 23.06 -3.67
N ALA A 344 -1.35 23.99 -3.03
CA ALA A 344 -1.26 24.27 -1.60
C ALA A 344 -1.82 23.13 -0.73
N ASP A 345 -2.87 22.45 -1.19
CA ASP A 345 -3.59 21.43 -0.42
C ASP A 345 -3.10 20.00 -0.72
N ARG A 346 -2.23 19.84 -1.72
CA ARG A 346 -1.83 18.51 -2.23
C ARG A 346 -1.26 17.59 -1.15
N GLY A 347 -0.42 18.10 -0.26
CA GLY A 347 0.17 17.31 0.83
C GLY A 347 -0.89 16.77 1.80
N SER A 348 -1.74 17.66 2.33
CA SER A 348 -2.84 17.28 3.23
C SER A 348 -3.83 16.32 2.56
N TYR A 349 -4.20 16.60 1.32
CA TYR A 349 -5.10 15.75 0.56
C TYR A 349 -4.55 14.34 0.36
N MET A 350 -3.28 14.18 -0.01
CA MET A 350 -2.64 12.86 -0.21
C MET A 350 -2.52 12.09 1.11
N SER A 351 -2.21 12.77 2.21
CA SER A 351 -2.16 12.16 3.54
C SER A 351 -3.53 11.65 3.98
N ILE A 352 -4.57 12.46 3.85
CA ILE A 352 -5.96 12.08 4.16
C ILE A 352 -6.41 10.92 3.24
N SER A 353 -6.12 11.00 1.94
CA SER A 353 -6.47 9.95 0.97
C SER A 353 -5.82 8.62 1.33
N SER A 354 -4.54 8.61 1.75
CA SER A 354 -3.85 7.42 2.22
C SER A 354 -4.51 6.80 3.45
N SER A 355 -4.87 7.63 4.43
CA SER A 355 -5.55 7.14 5.65
C SER A 355 -6.96 6.63 5.35
N VAL A 356 -7.70 7.30 4.47
CA VAL A 356 -9.01 6.84 3.99
C VAL A 356 -8.88 5.47 3.29
N GLN A 357 -7.85 5.27 2.46
CA GLN A 357 -7.59 3.98 1.83
C GLN A 357 -7.31 2.89 2.86
N GLN A 358 -6.49 3.17 3.87
CA GLN A 358 -6.19 2.21 4.95
C GLN A 358 -7.45 1.81 5.72
N VAL A 359 -8.23 2.79 6.17
CA VAL A 359 -9.47 2.53 6.92
C VAL A 359 -10.48 1.77 6.06
N SER A 360 -10.67 2.16 4.80
CA SER A 360 -11.59 1.49 3.87
C SER A 360 -11.12 0.08 3.52
N GLY A 361 -9.81 -0.12 3.38
CA GLY A 361 -9.20 -1.44 3.20
C GLY A 361 -9.45 -2.35 4.42
N GLY A 362 -9.31 -1.81 5.63
CA GLY A 362 -9.63 -2.52 6.86
C GLY A 362 -11.12 -2.92 6.93
N LEU A 363 -12.04 -1.99 6.66
CA LEU A 363 -13.47 -2.30 6.60
C LEU A 363 -13.77 -3.39 5.56
N ALA A 364 -13.14 -3.31 4.39
CA ALA A 364 -13.31 -4.30 3.33
C ALA A 364 -12.83 -5.69 3.74
N ALA A 365 -11.71 -5.79 4.44
CA ALA A 365 -11.20 -7.06 4.94
C ALA A 365 -12.15 -7.70 5.97
N ILE A 366 -12.76 -6.91 6.87
CA ILE A 366 -13.81 -7.41 7.78
C ILE A 366 -15.02 -7.89 6.98
N LEU A 367 -15.52 -7.07 6.05
CA LEU A 367 -16.69 -7.43 5.23
C LEU A 367 -16.44 -8.72 4.44
N GLY A 368 -15.26 -8.88 3.85
CA GLY A 368 -14.87 -10.13 3.19
C GLY A 368 -14.92 -11.33 4.13
N GLY A 369 -14.41 -11.18 5.35
CA GLY A 369 -14.42 -12.24 6.37
C GLY A 369 -15.80 -12.58 6.92
N LEU A 370 -16.75 -11.63 6.90
CA LEU A 370 -18.13 -11.88 7.28
C LEU A 370 -18.93 -12.57 6.16
N ILE A 371 -18.56 -12.34 4.90
CA ILE A 371 -19.18 -13.00 3.73
C ILE A 371 -18.67 -14.43 3.57
N VAL A 372 -17.33 -14.60 3.69
CA VAL A 372 -16.67 -15.89 3.49
C VAL A 372 -16.90 -16.77 4.73
N SER A 373 -17.37 -17.97 4.51
CA SER A 373 -17.44 -19.03 5.53
C SER A 373 -16.53 -20.18 5.13
N GLU A 374 -16.17 -21.02 6.09
CA GLU A 374 -15.32 -22.18 5.89
C GLU A 374 -16.11 -23.46 6.13
N THR A 375 -15.96 -24.44 5.25
CA THR A 375 -16.51 -25.78 5.41
C THR A 375 -15.70 -26.59 6.42
N HIS A 376 -16.23 -27.73 6.88
CA HIS A 376 -15.49 -28.69 7.72
C HIS A 376 -14.20 -29.21 7.05
N THR A 377 -14.10 -29.11 5.74
CA THR A 377 -12.91 -29.51 4.95
C THR A 377 -11.93 -28.34 4.73
N GLY A 378 -12.22 -27.16 5.27
CA GLY A 378 -11.40 -25.95 5.10
C GLY A 378 -11.65 -25.16 3.81
N ALA A 379 -12.51 -25.65 2.91
CA ALA A 379 -12.83 -24.93 1.67
C ALA A 379 -13.66 -23.67 1.98
N LEU A 380 -13.36 -22.58 1.28
CA LEU A 380 -14.08 -21.31 1.43
C LEU A 380 -15.39 -21.34 0.64
N GLN A 381 -16.49 -20.99 1.30
CA GLN A 381 -17.82 -20.79 0.69
C GLN A 381 -18.07 -19.30 0.51
N HIS A 382 -18.97 -18.95 -0.42
CA HIS A 382 -19.40 -17.58 -0.73
C HIS A 382 -18.26 -16.66 -1.21
N PHE A 383 -17.15 -17.23 -1.71
CA PHE A 383 -16.04 -16.46 -2.27
C PHE A 383 -16.43 -15.77 -3.60
N ASP A 384 -17.40 -16.31 -4.31
CA ASP A 384 -18.07 -15.72 -5.48
C ASP A 384 -18.79 -14.42 -5.12
N VAL A 385 -19.45 -14.36 -3.95
CA VAL A 385 -20.12 -13.14 -3.45
C VAL A 385 -19.11 -12.01 -3.23
N VAL A 386 -17.90 -12.32 -2.69
CA VAL A 386 -16.80 -11.35 -2.60
C VAL A 386 -16.44 -10.83 -3.98
N GLY A 387 -16.38 -11.69 -4.99
CA GLY A 387 -16.17 -11.32 -6.38
C GLY A 387 -17.25 -10.36 -6.89
N TYR A 388 -18.52 -10.62 -6.63
CA TYR A 388 -19.62 -9.73 -7.05
C TYR A 388 -19.57 -8.37 -6.36
N VAL A 389 -19.21 -8.30 -5.06
CA VAL A 389 -19.00 -7.03 -4.36
C VAL A 389 -17.87 -6.23 -5.00
N LEU A 390 -16.75 -6.90 -5.36
CA LEU A 390 -15.64 -6.25 -6.07
C LEU A 390 -16.07 -5.73 -7.45
N VAL A 391 -16.88 -6.46 -8.19
CA VAL A 391 -17.46 -6.01 -9.46
C VAL A 391 -18.33 -4.78 -9.25
N GLY A 392 -19.23 -4.80 -8.27
CA GLY A 392 -20.08 -3.67 -7.92
C GLY A 392 -19.28 -2.41 -7.57
N THR A 393 -18.28 -2.53 -6.70
CA THR A 393 -17.38 -1.40 -6.35
C THR A 393 -16.58 -0.92 -7.56
N THR A 394 -16.20 -1.81 -8.47
CA THR A 394 -15.49 -1.46 -9.71
C THR A 394 -16.38 -0.65 -10.65
N LEU A 395 -17.63 -1.02 -10.82
CA LEU A 395 -18.59 -0.26 -11.64
C LEU A 395 -18.86 1.12 -11.06
N VAL A 396 -19.04 1.24 -9.74
CA VAL A 396 -19.23 2.54 -9.08
C VAL A 396 -17.99 3.41 -9.23
N THR A 397 -16.79 2.86 -9.02
CA THR A 397 -15.54 3.62 -9.20
C THR A 397 -15.33 4.07 -10.65
N LEU A 398 -15.77 3.27 -11.62
CA LEU A 398 -15.68 3.63 -13.04
C LEU A 398 -16.53 4.90 -13.34
N VAL A 399 -17.75 4.97 -12.82
CA VAL A 399 -18.61 6.14 -12.93
C VAL A 399 -17.97 7.35 -12.23
N MET A 400 -17.45 7.18 -11.02
CA MET A 400 -16.81 8.27 -10.28
C MET A 400 -15.57 8.79 -10.99
N MET A 401 -14.75 7.90 -11.56
CA MET A 401 -13.55 8.26 -12.31
C MET A 401 -13.87 8.98 -13.61
N TYR A 402 -14.99 8.69 -14.27
CA TYR A 402 -15.47 9.44 -15.41
C TYR A 402 -15.69 10.93 -15.06
N PHE A 403 -16.39 11.18 -13.95
CA PHE A 403 -16.60 12.57 -13.50
C PHE A 403 -15.32 13.27 -13.08
N ILE A 404 -14.36 12.54 -12.47
CA ILE A 404 -13.06 13.10 -12.10
C ILE A 404 -12.25 13.46 -13.36
N SER A 405 -12.17 12.55 -14.35
CA SER A 405 -11.39 12.81 -15.58
C SER A 405 -11.93 14.04 -16.33
N ARG A 406 -13.26 14.16 -16.49
CA ARG A 406 -13.89 15.32 -17.11
C ARG A 406 -13.54 16.64 -16.41
N ARG A 407 -13.48 16.62 -15.08
CA ARG A 407 -13.11 17.84 -14.31
C ARG A 407 -11.63 18.18 -14.44
N VAL A 408 -10.75 17.17 -14.45
CA VAL A 408 -9.30 17.37 -14.58
C VAL A 408 -8.96 17.86 -16.00
N GLU A 409 -9.55 17.27 -17.03
CA GLU A 409 -9.37 17.66 -18.43
C GLU A 409 -9.90 19.07 -18.71
N GLY A 410 -11.08 19.40 -18.16
CA GLY A 410 -11.67 20.75 -18.28
C GLY A 410 -10.81 21.87 -17.65
N ARG A 411 -10.03 21.54 -16.60
CA ARG A 411 -9.07 22.50 -16.01
C ARG A 411 -7.80 22.68 -16.86
N GLY A 412 -7.38 21.65 -17.59
CA GLY A 412 -6.23 21.71 -18.48
C GLY A 412 -6.50 22.51 -19.76
N ALA A 413 -7.77 22.60 -20.16
CA ALA A 413 -8.21 23.32 -21.36
C ALA A 413 -8.50 24.82 -21.13
N SER A 414 -8.55 25.29 -19.87
CA SER A 414 -8.67 26.72 -19.56
C SER A 414 -7.33 27.41 -19.84
N PRO A 415 -7.25 28.43 -20.75
CA PRO A 415 -6.01 29.15 -20.98
C PRO A 415 -5.58 29.80 -19.66
N ARG A 416 -4.31 29.61 -19.27
CA ARG A 416 -3.69 30.42 -18.22
C ARG A 416 -3.86 31.89 -18.64
N SER A 417 -4.81 32.56 -18.01
CA SER A 417 -4.91 34.03 -18.14
C SER A 417 -3.57 34.60 -17.74
N ALA A 418 -2.98 35.28 -18.68
CA ALA A 418 -1.68 35.94 -18.66
C ALA A 418 -1.54 36.94 -17.49
#